data_1e3693638c632b2c5957f90678b5ae6e
#
_entry.id   1e3693638c632b2c5957f90678b5ae6e
#
_cell.length_a   1.000
_cell.length_b   1.000
_cell.length_c   1.000
_cell.angle_alpha   90.00
_cell.angle_beta   90.00
_cell.angle_gamma   90.00
#
_symmetry.space_group_name_H-M   'P 1'
#
loop_
_entity.id
_entity.type
_entity.pdbx_description
1 polymer ?
#
loop_
_entity_poly.entity_id
_entity_poly.type
_entity_poly.pdbx_seq_one_letter_code
_entity_poly.pdbx_strand_id
1 'polypeptide(L)'
;MNLLDEQYTKTPFYGVKRMTAHLRQLGHPVGQKRVRRLLRQMGLDAIYQHPNTNKPNPEHRVYPYLLRNVPITRCNQVWSTDITYIRLSKGFVYLMAVIDWYSRYVLGWSLSTTLEADFCIDTVGKLLHNGLRCEIFNTDQGSQFTTPRFTTPLIDLGIAVSMDGRGRALDNIFVERLWRSVKYECVYLRQFDTVSQARAGLKDYFEFYNYERLHQSLEYHTPAQVYLNNSSDNTVLYQPNSILIL
;
A
#
# COMPACT_ATOMS: atom_id res chain seq x y z
N MET A 1 28.69 9.21 -30.24
CA MET A 1 27.56 9.40 -29.30
C MET A 1 26.24 9.07 -29.99
N ASN A 2 25.99 9.55 -31.20
CA ASN A 2 24.74 9.29 -31.92
C ASN A 2 24.41 7.78 -32.06
N LEU A 3 25.38 6.94 -32.43
CA LEU A 3 25.16 5.48 -32.52
C LEU A 3 24.81 4.81 -31.20
N LEU A 4 25.30 5.35 -30.06
CA LEU A 4 24.94 4.87 -28.74
C LEU A 4 23.51 5.28 -28.36
N ASP A 5 23.12 6.49 -28.73
CA ASP A 5 21.79 7.03 -28.50
C ASP A 5 20.72 6.26 -29.31
N GLU A 6 20.97 6.12 -30.59
CA GLU A 6 20.11 5.33 -31.51
C GLU A 6 19.92 3.90 -31.01
N GLN A 7 21.02 3.24 -30.61
CA GLN A 7 20.92 1.87 -30.10
C GLN A 7 20.25 1.80 -28.75
N TYR A 8 20.50 2.77 -27.86
CA TYR A 8 19.82 2.82 -26.56
C TYR A 8 18.31 3.00 -26.70
N THR A 9 17.86 3.85 -27.63
CA THR A 9 16.44 4.03 -27.93
C THR A 9 15.77 2.72 -28.38
N LYS A 10 16.49 1.90 -29.15
CA LYS A 10 15.99 0.59 -29.61
C LYS A 10 16.08 -0.50 -28.55
N THR A 11 17.11 -0.47 -27.71
CA THR A 11 17.41 -1.52 -26.73
C THR A 11 17.86 -0.92 -25.40
N PRO A 12 16.97 -0.23 -24.63
CA PRO A 12 17.34 0.47 -23.41
C PRO A 12 17.87 -0.45 -22.29
N PHE A 13 17.70 -1.76 -22.45
CA PHE A 13 18.22 -2.80 -21.55
C PHE A 13 19.66 -3.27 -21.92
N TYR A 14 20.30 -2.69 -22.96
CA TYR A 14 21.69 -3.00 -23.29
C TYR A 14 22.65 -2.26 -22.36
N GLY A 15 23.33 -3.00 -21.49
CA GLY A 15 24.43 -2.48 -20.69
C GLY A 15 25.72 -2.29 -21.48
N VAL A 16 26.75 -1.74 -20.80
CA VAL A 16 28.07 -1.43 -21.39
C VAL A 16 28.66 -2.56 -22.27
N LYS A 17 28.53 -3.81 -21.81
CA LYS A 17 29.07 -4.96 -22.54
C LYS A 17 28.39 -5.15 -23.92
N ARG A 18 27.05 -5.14 -23.95
CA ARG A 18 26.27 -5.32 -25.19
C ARG A 18 26.42 -4.12 -26.11
N MET A 19 26.42 -2.89 -25.57
CA MET A 19 26.69 -1.67 -26.35
C MET A 19 28.09 -1.69 -26.96
N THR A 20 29.12 -2.18 -26.25
CA THR A 20 30.48 -2.33 -26.80
C THR A 20 30.53 -3.35 -27.92
N ALA A 21 29.85 -4.49 -27.75
CA ALA A 21 29.78 -5.53 -28.78
C ALA A 21 29.10 -4.99 -30.07
N HIS A 22 27.96 -4.30 -29.89
CA HIS A 22 27.24 -3.69 -31.01
C HIS A 22 28.10 -2.68 -31.78
N LEU A 23 28.81 -1.76 -31.12
CA LEU A 23 29.69 -0.82 -31.79
C LEU A 23 30.83 -1.51 -32.53
N ARG A 24 31.37 -2.61 -32.00
CA ARG A 24 32.40 -3.40 -32.66
C ARG A 24 31.88 -4.08 -33.93
N GLN A 25 30.64 -4.60 -33.91
CA GLN A 25 29.99 -5.16 -35.11
C GLN A 25 29.78 -4.11 -36.20
N LEU A 26 29.57 -2.84 -35.80
CA LEU A 26 29.52 -1.70 -36.75
C LEU A 26 30.89 -1.21 -37.21
N GLY A 27 31.99 -1.93 -36.91
CA GLY A 27 33.34 -1.59 -37.34
C GLY A 27 34.08 -0.57 -36.47
N HIS A 28 33.51 -0.22 -35.27
CA HIS A 28 34.16 0.73 -34.35
C HIS A 28 34.98 -0.01 -33.28
N PRO A 29 36.34 0.05 -33.30
CA PRO A 29 37.19 -0.64 -32.35
C PRO A 29 37.23 0.12 -31.01
N VAL A 30 36.16 -0.02 -30.22
CA VAL A 30 36.01 0.65 -28.92
C VAL A 30 36.11 -0.32 -27.73
N GLY A 31 36.65 0.14 -26.63
CA GLY A 31 36.73 -0.61 -25.39
C GLY A 31 35.58 -0.26 -24.41
N GLN A 32 35.28 -1.18 -23.50
CA GLN A 32 34.21 -1.01 -22.51
C GLN A 32 34.39 0.25 -21.64
N LYS A 33 35.62 0.62 -21.28
CA LYS A 33 35.93 1.85 -20.49
C LYS A 33 35.45 3.10 -21.23
N ARG A 34 35.69 3.19 -22.52
CA ARG A 34 35.26 4.33 -23.36
C ARG A 34 33.73 4.37 -23.47
N VAL A 35 33.09 3.23 -23.74
CA VAL A 35 31.63 3.14 -23.86
C VAL A 35 30.98 3.52 -22.55
N ARG A 36 31.45 3.02 -21.39
CA ARG A 36 30.95 3.38 -20.08
C ARG A 36 31.03 4.89 -19.82
N ARG A 37 32.16 5.51 -20.16
CA ARG A 37 32.32 6.95 -20.00
C ARG A 37 31.31 7.72 -20.85
N LEU A 38 31.12 7.32 -22.11
CA LEU A 38 30.19 7.99 -23.02
C LEU A 38 28.72 7.84 -22.54
N LEU A 39 28.30 6.64 -22.15
CA LEU A 39 26.96 6.42 -21.60
C LEU A 39 26.71 7.30 -20.35
N ARG A 40 27.67 7.36 -19.41
CA ARG A 40 27.58 8.26 -18.27
C ARG A 40 27.45 9.74 -18.68
N GLN A 41 28.25 10.18 -19.64
CA GLN A 41 28.23 11.55 -20.12
C GLN A 41 26.90 11.91 -20.78
N MET A 42 26.21 10.92 -21.34
CA MET A 42 24.87 11.04 -21.94
C MET A 42 23.73 10.85 -20.92
N GLY A 43 24.03 10.51 -19.66
CA GLY A 43 23.01 10.18 -18.66
C GLY A 43 22.25 8.88 -18.97
N LEU A 44 22.82 7.96 -19.75
CA LEU A 44 22.18 6.72 -20.18
C LEU A 44 22.65 5.54 -19.33
N ASP A 45 21.72 4.94 -18.61
CA ASP A 45 21.90 3.70 -17.85
C ASP A 45 20.97 2.60 -18.40
N ALA A 46 21.47 1.36 -18.44
CA ALA A 46 20.65 0.24 -18.88
C ALA A 46 19.47 0.02 -17.95
N ILE A 47 18.28 -0.14 -18.53
CA ILE A 47 17.10 -0.53 -17.76
C ILE A 47 17.23 -2.00 -17.37
N TYR A 48 17.40 -2.28 -16.09
CA TYR A 48 17.40 -3.61 -15.51
C TYR A 48 16.83 -3.60 -14.11
N GLN A 49 16.36 -4.75 -13.66
CA GLN A 49 15.93 -4.90 -12.28
C GLN A 49 17.14 -4.80 -11.36
N HIS A 50 17.22 -3.73 -10.58
CA HIS A 50 18.28 -3.59 -9.57
C HIS A 50 18.13 -4.69 -8.51
N PRO A 51 19.26 -5.28 -8.02
CA PRO A 51 19.18 -6.18 -6.89
C PRO A 51 18.59 -5.43 -5.69
N ASN A 52 17.75 -6.11 -4.91
CA ASN A 52 17.18 -5.57 -3.67
C ASN A 52 18.33 -5.10 -2.77
N THR A 53 18.48 -3.79 -2.64
CA THR A 53 19.50 -3.18 -1.78
C THR A 53 19.06 -3.05 -0.33
N ASN A 54 17.78 -3.36 -0.04
CA ASN A 54 17.27 -3.36 1.33
C ASN A 54 17.84 -4.57 2.08
N LYS A 55 18.87 -4.31 2.88
CA LYS A 55 19.28 -5.27 3.92
C LYS A 55 18.14 -5.37 4.94
N PRO A 56 17.71 -6.59 5.34
CA PRO A 56 16.75 -6.75 6.41
C PRO A 56 17.27 -6.00 7.66
N ASN A 57 16.46 -5.11 8.22
CA ASN A 57 16.81 -4.50 9.50
C ASN A 57 16.65 -5.57 10.59
N PRO A 58 17.69 -5.87 11.43
CA PRO A 58 17.59 -6.88 12.48
C PRO A 58 16.50 -6.59 13.52
N GLU A 59 16.07 -5.35 13.65
CA GLU A 59 15.00 -4.93 14.56
C GLU A 59 13.60 -5.25 14.02
N HIS A 60 13.47 -5.51 12.70
CA HIS A 60 12.20 -5.82 12.07
C HIS A 60 11.82 -7.28 12.35
N ARG A 61 10.76 -7.45 13.14
CA ARG A 61 10.23 -8.77 13.49
C ARG A 61 9.06 -9.14 12.60
N VAL A 62 9.11 -10.33 12.01
CA VAL A 62 7.96 -10.94 11.30
C VAL A 62 7.18 -11.78 12.29
N TYR A 63 5.87 -11.55 12.36
CA TYR A 63 4.94 -12.27 13.23
C TYR A 63 4.27 -13.43 12.47
N PRO A 64 3.85 -14.50 13.16
CA PRO A 64 3.16 -15.61 12.50
C PRO A 64 1.77 -15.19 11.98
N TYR A 65 1.29 -15.87 10.93
CA TYR A 65 -0.10 -15.71 10.47
C TYR A 65 -1.06 -16.45 11.40
N LEU A 66 -1.95 -15.71 12.05
CA LEU A 66 -2.85 -16.21 13.09
C LEU A 66 -4.25 -16.57 12.57
N LEU A 67 -4.59 -16.22 11.33
CA LEU A 67 -5.98 -16.22 10.84
C LEU A 67 -6.37 -17.48 10.04
N ARG A 68 -5.50 -18.49 10.01
CA ARG A 68 -5.81 -19.73 9.30
C ARG A 68 -6.99 -20.46 9.95
N ASN A 69 -8.09 -20.63 9.19
CA ASN A 69 -9.33 -21.29 9.63
C ASN A 69 -10.00 -20.63 10.86
N VAL A 70 -9.71 -19.37 11.13
CA VAL A 70 -10.39 -18.60 12.17
C VAL A 70 -11.71 -18.08 11.61
N PRO A 71 -12.86 -18.46 12.19
CA PRO A 71 -14.13 -17.89 11.78
C PRO A 71 -14.24 -16.44 12.24
N ILE A 72 -14.60 -15.55 11.32
CA ILE A 72 -14.80 -14.12 11.63
C ILE A 72 -16.28 -13.94 11.93
N THR A 73 -16.60 -13.72 13.20
CA THR A 73 -17.99 -13.76 13.72
C THR A 73 -18.50 -12.44 14.30
N ARG A 74 -17.63 -11.45 14.51
CA ARG A 74 -17.99 -10.17 15.12
C ARG A 74 -17.09 -9.03 14.66
N CYS A 75 -17.60 -7.80 14.78
CA CYS A 75 -16.80 -6.59 14.58
C CYS A 75 -15.63 -6.53 15.59
N ASN A 76 -14.56 -5.89 15.17
CA ASN A 76 -13.34 -5.71 15.96
C ASN A 76 -12.61 -7.02 16.34
N GLN A 77 -12.99 -8.14 15.75
CA GLN A 77 -12.23 -9.38 15.90
C GLN A 77 -10.92 -9.31 15.11
N VAL A 78 -10.97 -8.89 13.85
CA VAL A 78 -9.80 -8.74 13.00
C VAL A 78 -9.86 -7.44 12.24
N TRP A 79 -8.83 -6.63 12.39
CA TRP A 79 -8.56 -5.52 11.48
C TRP A 79 -7.40 -5.88 10.56
N SER A 80 -7.42 -5.36 9.35
CA SER A 80 -6.25 -5.45 8.49
C SER A 80 -5.92 -4.12 7.83
N THR A 81 -4.66 -4.00 7.45
CA THR A 81 -4.13 -2.86 6.71
C THR A 81 -3.20 -3.30 5.60
N ASP A 82 -3.09 -2.46 4.60
CA ASP A 82 -2.16 -2.57 3.49
C ASP A 82 -1.95 -1.20 2.85
N ILE A 83 -0.96 -1.08 1.98
CA ILE A 83 -0.66 0.13 1.22
C ILE A 83 -0.85 -0.12 -0.26
N THR A 84 -1.58 0.76 -0.92
CA THR A 84 -1.71 0.74 -2.38
C THR A 84 -1.27 2.05 -3.02
N TYR A 85 -0.97 2.00 -4.32
CA TYR A 85 -0.62 3.18 -5.13
C TYR A 85 -1.87 3.77 -5.76
N ILE A 86 -2.02 5.07 -5.65
CA ILE A 86 -3.02 5.87 -6.36
C ILE A 86 -2.30 6.70 -7.40
N ARG A 87 -2.59 6.43 -8.68
CA ARG A 87 -1.97 7.16 -9.79
C ARG A 87 -2.58 8.55 -9.90
N LEU A 88 -1.72 9.54 -10.09
CA LEU A 88 -2.07 10.90 -10.46
C LEU A 88 -1.68 11.14 -11.92
N SER A 89 -2.08 12.26 -12.51
CA SER A 89 -1.63 12.66 -13.85
C SER A 89 -0.11 12.78 -13.93
N LYS A 90 0.53 13.23 -12.85
CA LYS A 90 1.99 13.28 -12.70
C LYS A 90 2.40 12.55 -11.42
N GLY A 91 2.84 11.29 -11.57
CA GLY A 91 3.33 10.50 -10.44
C GLY A 91 2.22 9.69 -9.74
N PHE A 92 2.40 9.45 -8.45
CA PHE A 92 1.48 8.67 -7.62
C PHE A 92 1.60 9.08 -6.15
N VAL A 93 0.62 8.68 -5.37
CA VAL A 93 0.63 8.75 -3.90
C VAL A 93 0.33 7.37 -3.31
N TYR A 94 0.72 7.19 -2.07
CA TYR A 94 0.45 5.98 -1.30
C TYR A 94 -0.84 6.15 -0.50
N LEU A 95 -1.73 5.19 -0.59
CA LEU A 95 -2.95 5.12 0.20
C LEU A 95 -2.85 3.93 1.15
N MET A 96 -3.02 4.17 2.44
CA MET A 96 -3.16 3.15 3.47
C MET A 96 -4.58 3.22 4.03
N ALA A 97 -5.18 2.08 4.35
CA ALA A 97 -6.45 2.01 5.06
C ALA A 97 -6.46 0.86 6.06
N VAL A 98 -7.26 1.04 7.12
CA VAL A 98 -7.57 0.00 8.11
C VAL A 98 -9.02 -0.42 7.93
N ILE A 99 -9.27 -1.71 7.73
CA ILE A 99 -10.59 -2.28 7.50
C ILE A 99 -10.91 -3.34 8.57
N ASP A 100 -12.14 -3.32 9.08
CA ASP A 100 -12.69 -4.40 9.89
C ASP A 100 -13.15 -5.57 9.01
N TRP A 101 -12.73 -6.78 9.33
CA TRP A 101 -13.00 -7.95 8.50
C TRP A 101 -14.45 -8.42 8.55
N TYR A 102 -15.16 -8.22 9.65
CA TYR A 102 -16.54 -8.65 9.78
C TYR A 102 -17.47 -7.72 9.00
N SER A 103 -17.43 -6.44 9.32
CA SER A 103 -18.32 -5.42 8.75
C SER A 103 -17.86 -4.84 7.42
N ARG A 104 -16.60 -5.01 7.03
CA ARG A 104 -15.94 -4.30 5.91
C ARG A 104 -15.82 -2.80 6.14
N TYR A 105 -16.10 -2.30 7.33
CA TYR A 105 -16.02 -0.89 7.66
C TYR A 105 -14.59 -0.38 7.60
N VAL A 106 -14.35 0.71 6.88
CA VAL A 106 -13.05 1.39 6.83
C VAL A 106 -12.96 2.32 8.03
N LEU A 107 -12.16 1.90 9.03
CA LEU A 107 -11.98 2.60 10.30
C LEU A 107 -11.16 3.88 10.17
N GLY A 108 -10.19 3.86 9.27
CA GLY A 108 -9.34 5.01 9.01
C GLY A 108 -8.51 4.80 7.75
N TRP A 109 -8.03 5.89 7.18
CA TRP A 109 -7.19 5.89 6.00
C TRP A 109 -6.29 7.13 5.95
N SER A 110 -5.21 7.06 5.21
CA SER A 110 -4.32 8.19 4.99
C SER A 110 -3.63 8.15 3.63
N LEU A 111 -3.24 9.33 3.14
CA LEU A 111 -2.43 9.50 1.94
C LEU A 111 -1.05 10.04 2.29
N SER A 112 -0.01 9.49 1.65
CA SER A 112 1.35 9.99 1.73
C SER A 112 1.98 10.12 0.34
N THR A 113 2.90 11.06 0.19
CA THR A 113 3.78 11.18 -0.98
C THR A 113 5.05 10.35 -0.85
N THR A 114 5.35 9.86 0.35
CA THR A 114 6.49 8.98 0.66
C THR A 114 6.00 7.63 1.21
N LEU A 115 6.79 6.57 1.03
CA LEU A 115 6.52 5.23 1.53
C LEU A 115 7.18 4.99 2.91
N GLU A 116 7.22 6.01 3.75
CA GLU A 116 7.73 5.91 5.12
C GLU A 116 6.68 5.30 6.05
N ALA A 117 7.11 4.75 7.20
CA ALA A 117 6.19 4.10 8.13
C ALA A 117 5.29 5.08 8.89
N ASP A 118 5.66 6.36 8.97
CA ASP A 118 5.04 7.34 9.85
C ASP A 118 3.54 7.53 9.59
N PHE A 119 3.12 7.66 8.32
CA PHE A 119 1.69 7.82 8.00
C PHE A 119 0.84 6.59 8.38
N CYS A 120 1.43 5.39 8.39
CA CYS A 120 0.76 4.18 8.86
C CYS A 120 0.65 4.17 10.39
N ILE A 121 1.75 4.53 11.08
CA ILE A 121 1.82 4.61 12.54
C ILE A 121 0.82 5.65 13.06
N ASP A 122 0.78 6.83 12.45
CA ASP A 122 -0.13 7.90 12.83
C ASP A 122 -1.60 7.50 12.64
N THR A 123 -1.92 6.82 11.53
CA THR A 123 -3.29 6.37 11.27
C THR A 123 -3.76 5.38 12.32
N VAL A 124 -2.98 4.34 12.57
CA VAL A 124 -3.33 3.32 13.58
C VAL A 124 -3.28 3.93 14.98
N GLY A 125 -2.28 4.75 15.29
CA GLY A 125 -2.14 5.43 16.57
C GLY A 125 -3.38 6.28 16.94
N LYS A 126 -3.98 6.98 15.96
CA LYS A 126 -5.22 7.75 16.18
C LYS A 126 -6.42 6.85 16.47
N LEU A 127 -6.57 5.72 15.76
CA LEU A 127 -7.62 4.76 16.04
C LEU A 127 -7.51 4.25 17.50
N LEU A 128 -6.29 3.87 17.89
CA LEU A 128 -6.01 3.38 19.25
C LEU A 128 -6.19 4.46 20.31
N HIS A 129 -5.79 5.70 20.02
CA HIS A 129 -5.98 6.83 20.96
C HIS A 129 -7.46 7.14 21.19
N ASN A 130 -8.30 6.98 20.16
CA ASN A 130 -9.75 7.15 20.26
C ASN A 130 -10.49 5.97 20.96
N GLY A 131 -9.76 5.04 21.55
CA GLY A 131 -10.34 3.91 22.29
C GLY A 131 -10.71 2.72 21.42
N LEU A 132 -10.56 2.79 20.09
CA LEU A 132 -10.88 1.66 19.22
C LEU A 132 -9.83 0.55 19.38
N ARG A 133 -10.29 -0.71 19.40
CA ARG A 133 -9.45 -1.89 19.60
C ARG A 133 -9.91 -3.03 18.71
N CYS A 134 -8.99 -3.91 18.36
CA CYS A 134 -9.28 -5.23 17.77
C CYS A 134 -8.58 -6.32 18.58
N GLU A 135 -8.93 -7.57 18.31
CA GLU A 135 -8.24 -8.71 18.92
C GLU A 135 -6.99 -9.07 18.14
N ILE A 136 -7.09 -9.07 16.82
CA ILE A 136 -5.99 -9.39 15.90
C ILE A 136 -5.84 -8.27 14.87
N PHE A 137 -4.60 -7.78 14.71
CA PHE A 137 -4.25 -6.81 13.67
C PHE A 137 -3.39 -7.50 12.61
N ASN A 138 -3.90 -7.61 11.38
CA ASN A 138 -3.25 -8.30 10.28
C ASN A 138 -2.61 -7.33 9.29
N THR A 139 -1.37 -7.61 8.86
CA THR A 139 -0.63 -6.83 7.87
C THR A 139 0.14 -7.74 6.93
N ASP A 140 0.71 -7.18 5.86
CA ASP A 140 1.78 -7.84 5.13
C ASP A 140 3.13 -7.75 5.90
N GLN A 141 4.20 -8.29 5.30
CA GLN A 141 5.56 -8.21 5.86
C GLN A 141 6.33 -6.98 5.37
N GLY A 142 5.65 -5.91 5.00
CA GLY A 142 6.26 -4.65 4.57
C GLY A 142 7.09 -4.01 5.69
N SER A 143 8.15 -3.30 5.31
CA SER A 143 9.03 -2.62 6.27
C SER A 143 8.29 -1.60 7.13
N GLN A 144 7.19 -1.04 6.63
CA GLN A 144 6.33 -0.11 7.35
C GLN A 144 5.64 -0.77 8.56
N PHE A 145 5.29 -2.05 8.44
CA PHE A 145 4.52 -2.79 9.44
C PHE A 145 5.37 -3.68 10.34
N THR A 146 6.59 -4.05 9.91
CA THR A 146 7.51 -4.88 10.70
C THR A 146 8.37 -4.09 11.69
N THR A 147 8.33 -2.74 11.61
CA THR A 147 9.07 -1.87 12.54
C THR A 147 8.49 -1.94 13.96
N PRO A 148 9.33 -1.95 15.04
CA PRO A 148 8.86 -1.89 16.42
C PRO A 148 7.96 -0.67 16.71
N ARG A 149 8.21 0.47 16.06
CA ARG A 149 7.38 1.68 16.19
C ARG A 149 5.90 1.44 15.80
N PHE A 150 5.64 0.50 14.87
CA PHE A 150 4.28 0.12 14.49
C PHE A 150 3.72 -0.99 15.39
N THR A 151 4.52 -2.02 15.70
CA THR A 151 4.02 -3.23 16.36
C THR A 151 3.93 -3.10 17.89
N THR A 152 4.86 -2.37 18.53
CA THR A 152 4.89 -2.22 20.00
C THR A 152 3.58 -1.62 20.56
N PRO A 153 3.03 -0.51 20.01
CA PRO A 153 1.77 0.04 20.54
C PRO A 153 0.58 -0.92 20.45
N LEU A 154 0.54 -1.80 19.46
CA LEU A 154 -0.49 -2.84 19.35
C LEU A 154 -0.34 -3.88 20.45
N ILE A 155 0.88 -4.37 20.65
CA ILE A 155 1.21 -5.41 21.63
C ILE A 155 0.97 -4.90 23.06
N ASP A 156 1.37 -3.67 23.36
CA ASP A 156 1.19 -3.04 24.68
C ASP A 156 -0.30 -2.93 25.07
N LEU A 157 -1.18 -2.87 24.07
CA LEU A 157 -2.64 -2.87 24.23
C LEU A 157 -3.25 -4.28 24.18
N GLY A 158 -2.43 -5.33 24.17
CA GLY A 158 -2.90 -6.73 24.12
C GLY A 158 -3.42 -7.19 22.76
N ILE A 159 -3.21 -6.41 21.68
CA ILE A 159 -3.64 -6.76 20.33
C ILE A 159 -2.63 -7.74 19.73
N ALA A 160 -3.10 -8.89 19.26
CA ALA A 160 -2.27 -9.89 18.60
C ALA A 160 -1.88 -9.42 17.19
N VAL A 161 -0.57 -9.37 16.89
CA VAL A 161 -0.08 -9.02 15.57
C VAL A 161 0.02 -10.27 14.70
N SER A 162 -0.60 -10.23 13.52
CA SER A 162 -0.58 -11.28 12.50
C SER A 162 0.02 -10.74 11.21
N MET A 163 0.84 -11.54 10.53
CA MET A 163 1.43 -11.14 9.24
C MET A 163 1.22 -12.21 8.18
N ASP A 164 0.83 -11.75 6.99
CA ASP A 164 0.62 -12.62 5.84
C ASP A 164 1.88 -13.39 5.46
N GLY A 165 1.72 -14.61 5.02
CA GLY A 165 2.83 -15.39 4.45
C GLY A 165 3.29 -14.81 3.11
N ARG A 166 4.59 -14.84 2.83
CA ARG A 166 5.12 -14.39 1.54
C ARG A 166 4.44 -15.14 0.39
N GLY A 167 3.87 -14.38 -0.57
CA GLY A 167 3.21 -14.94 -1.76
C GLY A 167 1.81 -15.53 -1.52
N ARG A 168 1.18 -15.25 -0.38
CA ARG A 168 -0.17 -15.71 -0.05
C ARG A 168 -1.18 -14.56 -0.13
N ALA A 169 -1.58 -14.21 -1.35
CA ALA A 169 -2.56 -13.15 -1.61
C ALA A 169 -3.91 -13.35 -0.89
N LEU A 170 -4.28 -14.58 -0.54
CA LEU A 170 -5.54 -14.86 0.15
C LEU A 170 -5.53 -14.47 1.63
N ASP A 171 -4.35 -14.25 2.22
CA ASP A 171 -4.21 -13.96 3.64
C ASP A 171 -4.71 -12.54 4.00
N ASN A 172 -4.82 -11.62 3.00
CA ASN A 172 -5.33 -10.24 3.19
C ASN A 172 -6.42 -9.84 2.16
N ILE A 173 -7.25 -10.81 1.78
CA ILE A 173 -8.25 -10.67 0.71
C ILE A 173 -9.21 -9.48 0.91
N PHE A 174 -9.50 -9.08 2.15
CA PHE A 174 -10.49 -8.02 2.40
C PHE A 174 -9.95 -6.64 2.02
N VAL A 175 -8.71 -6.32 2.35
CA VAL A 175 -8.10 -5.06 1.95
C VAL A 175 -7.76 -5.05 0.46
N GLU A 176 -7.39 -6.19 -0.13
CA GLU A 176 -7.20 -6.30 -1.59
C GLU A 176 -8.50 -6.02 -2.36
N ARG A 177 -9.63 -6.54 -1.87
CA ARG A 177 -10.95 -6.23 -2.43
C ARG A 177 -11.34 -4.78 -2.24
N LEU A 178 -10.98 -4.17 -1.11
CA LEU A 178 -11.16 -2.73 -0.90
C LEU A 178 -10.38 -1.93 -1.95
N TRP A 179 -9.11 -2.29 -2.21
CA TRP A 179 -8.31 -1.63 -3.25
C TRP A 179 -8.91 -1.75 -4.65
N ARG A 180 -9.46 -2.90 -4.95
CA ARG A 180 -10.18 -3.06 -6.22
C ARG A 180 -11.36 -2.10 -6.30
N SER A 181 -12.19 -2.03 -5.27
CA SER A 181 -13.35 -1.12 -5.25
C SER A 181 -12.90 0.35 -5.35
N VAL A 182 -11.94 0.79 -4.54
CA VAL A 182 -11.38 2.16 -4.59
C VAL A 182 -10.88 2.51 -5.99
N LYS A 183 -10.14 1.60 -6.63
CA LYS A 183 -9.56 1.86 -7.96
C LYS A 183 -10.63 1.95 -9.04
N TYR A 184 -11.54 0.99 -9.10
CA TYR A 184 -12.55 0.92 -10.17
C TYR A 184 -13.71 1.90 -9.97
N GLU A 185 -14.13 2.15 -8.74
CA GLU A 185 -15.30 2.96 -8.44
C GLU A 185 -14.96 4.45 -8.19
N CYS A 186 -13.68 4.77 -7.92
CA CYS A 186 -13.27 6.14 -7.65
C CYS A 186 -12.10 6.60 -8.52
N VAL A 187 -10.91 5.96 -8.41
CA VAL A 187 -9.66 6.48 -8.98
C VAL A 187 -9.70 6.51 -10.51
N TYR A 188 -10.11 5.41 -11.15
CA TYR A 188 -10.16 5.33 -12.62
C TYR A 188 -11.26 6.19 -13.24
N LEU A 189 -12.30 6.49 -12.48
CA LEU A 189 -13.40 7.35 -12.95
C LEU A 189 -13.06 8.83 -12.83
N ARG A 190 -12.31 9.25 -11.78
CA ARG A 190 -12.07 10.66 -11.47
C ARG A 190 -10.76 11.21 -12.03
N GLN A 191 -9.74 10.38 -12.28
CA GLN A 191 -8.44 10.76 -12.86
C GLN A 191 -7.83 11.99 -12.15
N PHE A 192 -7.36 11.80 -10.93
CA PHE A 192 -6.84 12.88 -10.09
C PHE A 192 -5.55 13.51 -10.65
N ASP A 193 -5.50 14.83 -10.70
CA ASP A 193 -4.31 15.58 -11.12
C ASP A 193 -3.37 15.91 -9.96
N THR A 194 -3.92 16.18 -8.78
CA THR A 194 -3.17 16.63 -7.61
C THR A 194 -3.46 15.76 -6.38
N VAL A 195 -2.54 15.81 -5.41
CA VAL A 195 -2.70 15.14 -4.10
C VAL A 195 -3.95 15.64 -3.37
N SER A 196 -4.23 16.94 -3.45
CA SER A 196 -5.41 17.56 -2.83
C SER A 196 -6.72 17.02 -3.43
N GLN A 197 -6.79 16.90 -4.77
CA GLN A 197 -7.95 16.30 -5.45
C GLN A 197 -8.11 14.82 -5.09
N ALA A 198 -7.00 14.07 -5.06
CA ALA A 198 -7.04 12.67 -4.63
C ALA A 198 -7.56 12.52 -3.19
N ARG A 199 -7.08 13.39 -2.28
CA ARG A 199 -7.53 13.40 -0.88
C ARG A 199 -9.02 13.70 -0.77
N ALA A 200 -9.51 14.74 -1.43
CA ALA A 200 -10.94 15.09 -1.41
C ALA A 200 -11.79 13.98 -2.03
N GLY A 201 -11.41 13.47 -3.20
CA GLY A 201 -12.16 12.42 -3.88
C GLY A 201 -12.18 11.08 -3.13
N LEU A 202 -11.09 10.73 -2.44
CA LEU A 202 -11.05 9.53 -1.60
C LEU A 202 -11.84 9.72 -0.30
N LYS A 203 -11.88 10.93 0.26
CA LYS A 203 -12.75 11.24 1.40
C LYS A 203 -14.20 10.96 1.05
N ASP A 204 -14.71 11.57 -0.03
CA ASP A 204 -16.08 11.37 -0.49
C ASP A 204 -16.36 9.89 -0.77
N TYR A 205 -15.36 9.18 -1.36
CA TYR A 205 -15.50 7.78 -1.67
C TYR A 205 -15.59 6.89 -0.41
N PHE A 206 -14.76 7.12 0.61
CA PHE A 206 -14.81 6.32 1.84
C PHE A 206 -16.06 6.62 2.68
N GLU A 207 -16.58 7.84 2.61
CA GLU A 207 -17.90 8.16 3.17
C GLU A 207 -18.99 7.36 2.46
N PHE A 208 -19.05 7.43 1.13
CA PHE A 208 -19.95 6.61 0.33
C PHE A 208 -19.77 5.10 0.59
N TYR A 209 -18.53 4.60 0.61
CA TYR A 209 -18.22 3.18 0.84
C TYR A 209 -18.77 2.69 2.19
N ASN A 210 -18.59 3.47 3.25
CA ASN A 210 -19.02 3.07 4.58
C ASN A 210 -20.53 3.21 4.79
N TYR A 211 -21.14 4.28 4.30
CA TYR A 211 -22.50 4.66 4.71
C TYR A 211 -23.56 4.43 3.64
N GLU A 212 -23.19 4.32 2.37
CA GLU A 212 -24.17 4.24 1.27
C GLU A 212 -23.98 3.01 0.39
N ARG A 213 -22.72 2.54 0.22
CA ARG A 213 -22.42 1.43 -0.66
C ARG A 213 -22.97 0.12 -0.11
N LEU A 214 -23.87 -0.53 -0.88
CA LEU A 214 -24.41 -1.84 -0.53
C LEU A 214 -23.41 -2.96 -0.83
N HIS A 215 -23.25 -3.90 0.09
CA HIS A 215 -22.36 -5.04 -0.02
C HIS A 215 -23.12 -6.35 -0.09
N GLN A 216 -22.99 -7.08 -1.20
CA GLN A 216 -23.65 -8.38 -1.35
C GLN A 216 -23.26 -9.39 -0.25
N SER A 217 -21.97 -9.39 0.19
CA SER A 217 -21.48 -10.25 1.26
C SER A 217 -21.98 -9.85 2.64
N LEU A 218 -22.65 -8.71 2.79
CA LEU A 218 -23.31 -8.22 3.99
C LEU A 218 -24.84 -8.18 3.81
N GLU A 219 -25.39 -9.07 2.99
CA GLU A 219 -26.83 -9.11 2.70
C GLU A 219 -27.39 -7.76 2.23
N TYR A 220 -26.60 -7.05 1.42
CA TYR A 220 -26.87 -5.68 0.94
C TYR A 220 -26.99 -4.61 2.02
N HIS A 221 -26.46 -4.85 3.22
CA HIS A 221 -26.24 -3.79 4.20
C HIS A 221 -24.98 -2.98 3.87
N THR A 222 -24.92 -1.75 4.37
CA THR A 222 -23.71 -0.95 4.32
C THR A 222 -22.73 -1.38 5.42
N PRO A 223 -21.41 -1.17 5.25
CA PRO A 223 -20.44 -1.43 6.29
C PRO A 223 -20.77 -0.75 7.63
N ALA A 224 -21.24 0.49 7.57
CA ALA A 224 -21.64 1.25 8.78
C ALA A 224 -22.82 0.62 9.50
N GLN A 225 -23.87 0.17 8.77
CA GLN A 225 -25.01 -0.54 9.38
C GLN A 225 -24.57 -1.78 10.15
N VAL A 226 -23.65 -2.57 9.56
CA VAL A 226 -23.15 -3.79 10.21
C VAL A 226 -22.25 -3.46 11.38
N TYR A 227 -21.33 -2.49 11.23
CA TYR A 227 -20.36 -2.13 12.27
C TYR A 227 -21.02 -1.51 13.49
N LEU A 228 -21.90 -0.52 13.29
CA LEU A 228 -22.56 0.22 14.37
C LEU A 228 -23.60 -0.63 15.12
N ASN A 229 -24.30 -1.54 14.43
CA ASN A 229 -25.27 -2.42 15.08
C ASN A 229 -24.63 -3.54 15.91
N ASN A 230 -23.36 -3.90 15.63
CA ASN A 230 -22.66 -5.01 16.28
C ASN A 230 -21.49 -4.57 17.18
N SER A 231 -21.16 -3.28 17.23
CA SER A 231 -20.16 -2.76 18.16
C SER A 231 -20.84 -2.46 19.50
N SER A 232 -20.40 -3.14 20.56
CA SER A 232 -20.88 -2.94 21.93
C SER A 232 -20.59 -1.54 22.49
N ASP A 233 -19.74 -0.77 21.80
CA ASP A 233 -19.32 0.59 22.16
C ASP A 233 -20.08 1.66 21.36
N ASN A 234 -21.40 1.69 21.51
CA ASN A 234 -22.27 2.68 20.86
C ASN A 234 -21.99 4.16 21.24
N THR A 235 -20.97 4.44 22.04
CA THR A 235 -20.84 5.76 22.67
C THR A 235 -19.90 6.74 21.96
N VAL A 236 -19.08 6.30 21.00
CA VAL A 236 -17.98 7.15 20.49
C VAL A 236 -18.03 7.47 18.98
N LEU A 237 -18.83 6.76 18.18
CA LEU A 237 -18.68 6.82 16.72
C LEU A 237 -19.76 7.60 15.95
N TYR A 238 -20.76 8.19 16.61
CA TYR A 238 -21.77 8.96 15.90
C TYR A 238 -21.40 10.45 15.81
N GLN A 239 -20.38 10.78 15.04
CA GLN A 239 -20.27 12.09 14.37
C GLN A 239 -20.06 11.85 12.87
N PRO A 240 -20.98 12.26 12.00
CA PRO A 240 -20.88 12.07 10.55
C PRO A 240 -19.70 12.80 9.90
N ASN A 241 -18.86 13.49 10.65
CA ASN A 241 -17.67 14.22 10.20
C ASN A 241 -16.33 13.64 10.71
N SER A 242 -16.30 12.47 11.33
CA SER A 242 -15.09 11.94 11.96
C SER A 242 -14.51 10.69 11.28
N ILE A 243 -14.55 10.61 9.95
CA ILE A 243 -13.52 9.85 9.23
C ILE A 243 -12.22 10.60 9.51
N LEU A 244 -11.29 9.97 10.25
CA LEU A 244 -9.98 10.55 10.53
C LEU A 244 -9.21 10.73 9.22
N ILE A 245 -9.34 11.91 8.64
CA ILE A 245 -8.60 12.33 7.46
C ILE A 245 -7.25 12.84 7.95
N LEU A 246 -6.20 12.23 7.49
CA LEU A 246 -4.81 12.57 7.77
C LEU A 246 -4.14 13.20 6.57
#